data_d1dc18853f4d57f08f4b825fdb168edf
#
_entry.id   d1dc18853f4d57f08f4b825fdb168edf
#
_cell.length_a   1.000
_cell.length_b   1.000
_cell.length_c   1.000
_cell.angle_alpha   90.00
_cell.angle_beta   90.00
_cell.angle_gamma   90.00
#
_symmetry.space_group_name_H-M   'P 1'
#
loop_
_entity.id
_entity.type
_entity.pdbx_description
1 polymer ?
#
loop_
_entity_poly.entity_id
_entity_poly.type
_entity_poly.pdbx_seq_one_letter_code
_entity_poly.pdbx_strand_id
1 'polypeptide(L)'
;MSHLTYEQLLDSADQEGLAVKEQPLSTHDGLIRGTRIAIRKDIPTQVKKACVLAEELGHHYTSAGNILDQTEIENVKQERKARMWAYNKQIGLSGILSAYQHGCRNLHEMAEHLDVTEIFLQDALDAYLLKYGKCTVIDNYMIFFEPLGVVDINYGIE
;
A
#
# COMPACT_ATOMS: atom_id res chain seq x y z
N MET A 1 0.60 -13.51 5.33
CA MET A 1 0.11 -12.79 4.15
C MET A 1 -0.20 -11.37 4.52
N SER A 2 0.34 -10.45 3.80
CA SER A 2 0.29 -9.05 4.18
C SER A 2 -0.95 -8.31 3.69
N HIS A 3 -1.49 -8.66 2.51
CA HIS A 3 -2.61 -7.93 1.94
C HIS A 3 -3.94 -8.26 2.63
N LEU A 4 -4.78 -7.24 2.76
CA LEU A 4 -6.12 -7.36 3.31
C LEU A 4 -7.17 -6.99 2.26
N THR A 5 -8.29 -7.70 2.29
CA THR A 5 -9.46 -7.35 1.48
C THR A 5 -10.10 -6.07 2.03
N TYR A 6 -10.98 -5.46 1.25
CA TYR A 6 -11.73 -4.29 1.69
C TYR A 6 -12.53 -4.57 2.98
N GLU A 7 -13.19 -5.74 3.05
CA GLU A 7 -13.92 -6.14 4.26
C GLU A 7 -13.00 -6.28 5.48
N GLN A 8 -11.84 -6.90 5.31
CA GLN A 8 -10.87 -7.05 6.39
C GLN A 8 -10.33 -5.69 6.87
N LEU A 9 -10.12 -4.75 5.94
CA LEU A 9 -9.73 -3.38 6.29
C LEU A 9 -10.84 -2.63 7.01
N LEU A 10 -12.10 -2.83 6.62
CA LEU A 10 -13.26 -2.27 7.33
C LEU A 10 -13.33 -2.80 8.77
N ASP A 11 -13.14 -4.10 8.95
CA ASP A 11 -13.11 -4.72 10.29
C ASP A 11 -11.97 -4.16 11.14
N SER A 12 -10.79 -4.02 10.55
CA SER A 12 -9.62 -3.43 11.21
C SER A 12 -9.89 -1.99 11.65
N ALA A 13 -10.51 -1.21 10.78
CA ALA A 13 -10.89 0.18 11.09
C ALA A 13 -11.90 0.25 12.24
N ASP A 14 -12.90 -0.63 12.23
CA ASP A 14 -13.90 -0.70 13.28
C ASP A 14 -13.28 -1.04 14.64
N GLN A 15 -12.34 -1.96 14.67
CA GLN A 15 -11.60 -2.32 15.89
C GLN A 15 -10.79 -1.14 16.45
N GLU A 16 -10.35 -0.24 15.59
CA GLU A 16 -9.62 0.98 15.99
C GLU A 16 -10.56 2.14 16.36
N GLY A 17 -11.85 1.92 16.32
CA GLY A 17 -12.83 2.97 16.60
C GLY A 17 -13.03 3.96 15.45
N LEU A 18 -12.65 3.60 14.24
CA LEU A 18 -12.82 4.44 13.06
C LEU A 18 -14.15 4.12 12.36
N ALA A 19 -14.90 5.16 12.02
CA ALA A 19 -16.14 5.01 11.27
C ALA A 19 -15.87 5.22 9.78
N VAL A 20 -16.03 4.17 8.99
CA VAL A 20 -15.84 4.21 7.54
C VAL A 20 -17.20 4.20 6.85
N LYS A 21 -17.43 5.16 5.95
CA LYS A 21 -18.68 5.26 5.15
C LYS A 21 -18.35 5.51 3.69
N GLU A 22 -19.08 4.87 2.81
CA GLU A 22 -19.05 5.20 1.39
C GLU A 22 -19.98 6.39 1.13
N GLN A 23 -19.44 7.40 0.48
CA GLN A 23 -20.15 8.66 0.20
C GLN A 23 -19.82 9.18 -1.20
N PRO A 24 -20.72 9.99 -1.79
CA PRO A 24 -20.42 10.66 -3.06
C PRO A 24 -19.37 11.75 -2.82
N LEU A 25 -18.14 11.47 -3.22
CA LEU A 25 -17.02 12.43 -3.18
C LEU A 25 -16.74 12.90 -4.59
N SER A 26 -16.50 14.21 -4.76
CA SER A 26 -16.29 14.83 -6.07
C SER A 26 -14.83 14.95 -6.49
N THR A 27 -13.92 15.15 -5.54
CA THR A 27 -12.52 15.47 -5.83
C THR A 27 -11.51 14.47 -5.29
N HIS A 28 -11.92 13.62 -4.36
CA HIS A 28 -11.05 12.66 -3.70
C HIS A 28 -11.65 11.26 -3.73
N ASP A 29 -10.82 10.25 -3.81
CA ASP A 29 -11.25 8.86 -3.67
C ASP A 29 -11.53 8.49 -2.21
N GLY A 30 -10.79 9.10 -1.28
CA GLY A 30 -10.99 8.94 0.14
C GLY A 30 -10.63 10.18 0.92
N LEU A 31 -11.18 10.31 2.12
CA LEU A 31 -10.89 11.40 3.05
C LEU A 31 -10.94 10.86 4.48
N ILE A 32 -10.04 11.37 5.31
CA ILE A 32 -10.09 11.12 6.75
C ILE A 32 -10.15 12.43 7.52
N ARG A 33 -11.04 12.47 8.51
CA ARG A 33 -11.16 13.60 9.46
C ARG A 33 -11.41 13.03 10.85
N GLY A 34 -10.40 13.15 11.73
CA GLY A 34 -10.48 12.56 13.06
C GLY A 34 -10.66 11.06 12.98
N THR A 35 -11.77 10.55 13.50
CA THR A 35 -12.11 9.13 13.51
C THR A 35 -13.06 8.71 12.39
N ARG A 36 -13.29 9.59 11.42
CA ARG A 36 -14.22 9.35 10.30
C ARG A 36 -13.46 9.25 9.00
N ILE A 37 -13.73 8.18 8.26
CA ILE A 37 -13.20 7.95 6.93
C ILE A 37 -14.36 7.89 5.94
N ALA A 38 -14.24 8.62 4.83
CA ALA A 38 -15.16 8.53 3.70
C ALA A 38 -14.44 7.90 2.52
N ILE A 39 -15.07 6.94 1.87
CA ILE A 39 -14.62 6.31 0.64
C ILE A 39 -15.59 6.67 -0.47
N ARG A 40 -15.09 7.05 -1.63
CA ARG A 40 -15.96 7.40 -2.75
C ARG A 40 -16.83 6.22 -3.16
N LYS A 41 -18.13 6.43 -3.16
CA LYS A 41 -19.14 5.40 -3.36
C LYS A 41 -19.07 4.73 -4.73
N ASP A 42 -18.76 5.49 -5.78
CA ASP A 42 -18.78 5.02 -7.16
C ASP A 42 -17.44 4.41 -7.65
N ILE A 43 -16.51 4.12 -6.75
CA ILE A 43 -15.31 3.37 -7.10
C ILE A 43 -15.75 1.97 -7.59
N PRO A 44 -15.35 1.56 -8.82
CA PRO A 44 -15.99 0.41 -9.46
C PRO A 44 -15.58 -0.96 -8.90
N THR A 45 -14.45 -1.06 -8.20
CA THR A 45 -13.95 -2.36 -7.73
C THR A 45 -13.65 -2.35 -6.23
N GLN A 46 -13.85 -3.51 -5.60
CA GLN A 46 -13.48 -3.72 -4.20
C GLN A 46 -11.97 -3.62 -3.99
N VAL A 47 -11.18 -4.07 -4.97
CA VAL A 47 -9.72 -3.99 -4.94
C VAL A 47 -9.27 -2.52 -4.85
N LYS A 48 -9.84 -1.64 -5.67
CA LYS A 48 -9.50 -0.21 -5.61
C LYS A 48 -9.98 0.43 -4.31
N LYS A 49 -11.16 0.08 -3.81
CA LYS A 49 -11.65 0.56 -2.50
C LYS A 49 -10.71 0.15 -1.38
N ALA A 50 -10.18 -1.07 -1.42
CA ALA A 50 -9.19 -1.54 -0.44
C ALA A 50 -7.91 -0.70 -0.47
N CYS A 51 -7.39 -0.39 -1.65
CA CYS A 51 -6.21 0.47 -1.80
C CYS A 51 -6.46 1.87 -1.23
N VAL A 52 -7.61 2.46 -1.53
CA VAL A 52 -8.00 3.79 -1.01
C VAL A 52 -8.13 3.76 0.51
N LEU A 53 -8.82 2.77 1.05
CA LEU A 53 -8.99 2.64 2.51
C LEU A 53 -7.63 2.42 3.20
N ALA A 54 -6.75 1.64 2.62
CA ALA A 54 -5.40 1.44 3.17
C ALA A 54 -4.62 2.76 3.25
N GLU A 55 -4.74 3.64 2.26
CA GLU A 55 -4.10 4.97 2.30
C GLU A 55 -4.70 5.85 3.41
N GLU A 56 -6.02 5.85 3.58
CA GLU A 56 -6.67 6.62 4.64
C GLU A 56 -6.31 6.08 6.04
N LEU A 57 -6.22 4.77 6.19
CA LEU A 57 -5.69 4.16 7.42
C LEU A 57 -4.23 4.54 7.64
N GLY A 58 -3.44 4.61 6.57
CA GLY A 58 -2.08 5.11 6.63
C GLY A 58 -2.00 6.51 7.22
N HIS A 59 -2.90 7.41 6.83
CA HIS A 59 -3.01 8.74 7.44
C HIS A 59 -3.33 8.67 8.93
N HIS A 60 -4.22 7.78 9.32
CA HIS A 60 -4.56 7.58 10.74
C HIS A 60 -3.35 7.14 11.56
N TYR A 61 -2.61 6.14 11.08
CA TYR A 61 -1.50 5.54 11.83
C TYR A 61 -0.21 6.37 11.80
N THR A 62 -0.02 7.21 10.80
CA THR A 62 1.23 7.95 10.62
C THR A 62 1.14 9.44 10.94
N SER A 63 -0.06 10.00 11.03
CA SER A 63 -0.26 11.40 11.39
C SER A 63 -0.16 11.56 12.90
N ALA A 64 0.84 12.33 13.33
CA ALA A 64 0.99 12.72 14.74
C ALA A 64 0.85 14.23 14.84
N GLY A 65 -0.16 14.69 15.58
CA GLY A 65 -0.35 16.10 15.90
C GLY A 65 -1.33 16.85 14.98
N ASN A 66 -1.41 18.16 15.20
CA ASN A 66 -2.37 19.03 14.55
C ASN A 66 -1.93 19.38 13.13
N ILE A 67 -2.72 18.99 12.14
CA ILE A 67 -2.41 19.15 10.72
C ILE A 67 -2.63 20.58 10.22
N LEU A 68 -3.25 21.44 11.00
CA LEU A 68 -3.77 22.74 10.53
C LEU A 68 -2.71 23.79 10.18
N ASP A 69 -1.50 23.65 10.70
CA ASP A 69 -0.40 24.64 10.53
C ASP A 69 0.82 24.10 9.80
N GLN A 70 0.65 23.02 9.01
CA GLN A 70 1.81 22.40 8.37
C GLN A 70 2.20 23.07 7.07
N THR A 71 3.52 23.15 6.84
CA THR A 71 4.07 23.61 5.57
C THR A 71 3.78 22.58 4.46
N GLU A 72 3.85 23.01 3.19
CA GLU A 72 3.70 22.10 2.05
C GLU A 72 4.69 20.93 2.10
N ILE A 73 5.92 21.20 2.57
CA ILE A 73 6.96 20.15 2.70
C ILE A 73 6.55 19.10 3.74
N GLU A 74 6.00 19.54 4.86
CA GLU A 74 5.52 18.64 5.91
C GLU A 74 4.32 17.82 5.44
N ASN A 75 3.42 18.42 4.68
CA ASN A 75 2.27 17.73 4.07
C ASN A 75 2.74 16.65 3.10
N VAL A 76 3.73 16.93 2.25
CA VAL A 76 4.32 15.96 1.33
C VAL A 76 4.96 14.79 2.08
N LYS A 77 5.68 15.07 3.16
CA LYS A 77 6.29 14.04 4.01
C LYS A 77 5.24 13.16 4.66
N GLN A 78 4.18 13.75 5.17
CA GLN A 78 3.06 12.99 5.77
C GLN A 78 2.36 12.12 4.75
N GLU A 79 2.09 12.66 3.57
CA GLU A 79 1.49 11.90 2.48
C GLU A 79 2.34 10.69 2.11
N ARG A 80 3.66 10.86 2.01
CA ARG A 80 4.59 9.76 1.73
C ARG A 80 4.58 8.69 2.82
N LYS A 81 4.53 9.10 4.09
CA LYS A 81 4.44 8.16 5.22
C LYS A 81 3.14 7.36 5.18
N ALA A 82 2.03 8.03 4.94
CA ALA A 82 0.71 7.39 4.85
C ALA A 82 0.68 6.37 3.72
N ARG A 83 1.15 6.75 2.54
CA ARG A 83 1.23 5.84 1.38
C ARG A 83 2.17 4.68 1.62
N MET A 84 3.34 4.93 2.21
CA MET A 84 4.28 3.86 2.55
C MET A 84 3.67 2.87 3.53
N TRP A 85 2.92 3.35 4.51
CA TRP A 85 2.17 2.47 5.42
C TRP A 85 1.21 1.57 4.64
N ALA A 86 0.45 2.15 3.70
CA ALA A 86 -0.50 1.43 2.87
C ALA A 86 0.20 0.39 1.98
N TYR A 87 1.30 0.75 1.33
CA TYR A 87 2.09 -0.17 0.50
C TYR A 87 2.62 -1.35 1.32
N ASN A 88 3.15 -1.08 2.51
CA ASN A 88 3.67 -2.12 3.39
C ASN A 88 2.56 -3.01 3.93
N LYS A 89 1.37 -2.45 4.17
CA LYS A 89 0.21 -3.21 4.64
C LYS A 89 -0.31 -4.16 3.58
N GLN A 90 -0.42 -3.68 2.34
CA GLN A 90 -1.02 -4.44 1.24
C GLN A 90 -0.02 -5.25 0.42
N ILE A 91 1.23 -4.87 0.39
CA ILE A 91 2.25 -5.53 -0.42
C ILE A 91 3.45 -5.94 0.45
N GLY A 92 4.27 -4.97 0.85
CA GLY A 92 5.52 -5.20 1.55
C GLY A 92 6.54 -5.97 0.68
N LEU A 93 7.74 -6.11 1.19
CA LEU A 93 8.76 -6.94 0.54
C LEU A 93 8.34 -8.42 0.49
N SER A 94 7.64 -8.87 1.53
CA SER A 94 7.08 -10.23 1.60
C SER A 94 6.05 -10.49 0.51
N GLY A 95 5.25 -9.48 0.15
CA GLY A 95 4.29 -9.58 -0.95
C GLY A 95 4.97 -9.74 -2.29
N ILE A 96 6.03 -8.97 -2.56
CA ILE A 96 6.81 -9.10 -3.79
C ILE A 96 7.43 -10.49 -3.88
N LEU A 97 8.00 -10.98 -2.79
CA LEU A 97 8.56 -12.32 -2.73
C LEU A 97 7.49 -13.40 -2.97
N SER A 98 6.31 -13.25 -2.35
CA SER A 98 5.17 -14.15 -2.56
C SER A 98 4.74 -14.21 -4.02
N ALA A 99 4.67 -13.07 -4.68
CA ALA A 99 4.32 -13.00 -6.11
C ALA A 99 5.36 -13.72 -6.97
N TYR A 100 6.64 -13.55 -6.68
CA TYR A 100 7.71 -14.27 -7.34
C TYR A 100 7.59 -15.79 -7.15
N GLN A 101 7.38 -16.24 -5.91
CA GLN A 101 7.24 -17.66 -5.59
C GLN A 101 5.99 -18.28 -6.23
N HIS A 102 4.95 -17.49 -6.42
CA HIS A 102 3.74 -17.91 -7.12
C HIS A 102 3.95 -18.05 -8.64
N GLY A 103 5.02 -17.48 -9.17
CA GLY A 103 5.33 -17.54 -10.60
C GLY A 103 4.76 -16.39 -11.42
N CYS A 104 4.43 -15.27 -10.79
CA CYS A 104 3.98 -14.07 -11.50
C CYS A 104 5.08 -13.56 -12.44
N ARG A 105 4.72 -13.27 -13.69
CA ARG A 105 5.65 -12.91 -14.75
C ARG A 105 5.65 -11.43 -15.11
N ASN A 106 4.64 -10.70 -14.69
CA ASN A 106 4.47 -9.30 -15.04
C ASN A 106 3.69 -8.56 -13.94
N LEU A 107 3.61 -7.23 -14.09
CA LEU A 107 2.94 -6.36 -13.14
C LEU A 107 1.46 -6.73 -12.95
N HIS A 108 0.77 -7.06 -14.05
CA HIS A 108 -0.64 -7.44 -14.02
C HIS A 108 -0.87 -8.69 -13.17
N GLU A 109 -0.10 -9.75 -13.40
CA GLU A 109 -0.20 -10.99 -12.63
C GLU A 109 0.13 -10.77 -11.15
N MET A 110 1.12 -9.93 -10.86
CA MET A 110 1.47 -9.57 -9.47
C MET A 110 0.34 -8.81 -8.78
N ALA A 111 -0.25 -7.84 -9.47
CA ALA A 111 -1.37 -7.07 -8.91
C ALA A 111 -2.57 -7.96 -8.61
N GLU A 112 -2.89 -8.89 -9.49
CA GLU A 112 -3.95 -9.88 -9.27
C GLU A 112 -3.63 -10.77 -8.07
N HIS A 113 -2.42 -11.30 -7.98
CA HIS A 113 -1.99 -12.15 -6.86
C HIS A 113 -2.06 -11.43 -5.52
N LEU A 114 -1.74 -10.13 -5.50
CA LEU A 114 -1.70 -9.31 -4.30
C LEU A 114 -3.02 -8.60 -3.98
N ASP A 115 -4.03 -8.75 -4.82
CA ASP A 115 -5.32 -8.05 -4.69
C ASP A 115 -5.16 -6.53 -4.54
N VAL A 116 -4.32 -5.96 -5.37
CA VAL A 116 -4.14 -4.50 -5.49
C VAL A 116 -4.31 -4.08 -6.95
N THR A 117 -4.52 -2.78 -7.18
CA THR A 117 -4.53 -2.25 -8.54
C THR A 117 -3.10 -2.20 -9.09
N GLU A 118 -2.96 -2.26 -10.42
CA GLU A 118 -1.66 -2.12 -11.06
C GLU A 118 -1.01 -0.77 -10.73
N ILE A 119 -1.81 0.29 -10.68
CA ILE A 119 -1.33 1.64 -10.32
C ILE A 119 -0.79 1.65 -8.88
N PHE A 120 -1.53 1.08 -7.94
CA PHE A 120 -1.09 0.99 -6.54
C PHE A 120 0.23 0.20 -6.43
N LEU A 121 0.33 -0.92 -7.14
CA LEU A 121 1.56 -1.72 -7.16
C LEU A 121 2.74 -0.94 -7.76
N GLN A 122 2.53 -0.27 -8.89
CA GLN A 122 3.59 0.52 -9.53
C GLN A 122 4.07 1.65 -8.61
N ASP A 123 3.14 2.36 -7.98
CA ASP A 123 3.46 3.43 -7.04
C ASP A 123 4.24 2.89 -5.83
N ALA A 124 3.88 1.70 -5.35
CA ALA A 124 4.60 1.04 -4.27
C ALA A 124 6.04 0.68 -4.67
N LEU A 125 6.22 0.14 -5.88
CA LEU A 125 7.55 -0.21 -6.39
C LEU A 125 8.43 1.03 -6.56
N ASP A 126 7.86 2.13 -7.05
CA ASP A 126 8.55 3.41 -7.17
C ASP A 126 8.98 3.93 -5.78
N ALA A 127 8.10 3.83 -4.79
CA ALA A 127 8.40 4.22 -3.42
C ALA A 127 9.49 3.33 -2.80
N TYR A 128 9.47 2.04 -3.06
CA TYR A 128 10.51 1.11 -2.58
C TYR A 128 11.87 1.37 -3.25
N LEU A 129 11.87 1.72 -4.53
CA LEU A 129 13.10 2.13 -5.22
C LEU A 129 13.73 3.35 -4.52
N LEU A 130 12.93 4.34 -4.16
CA LEU A 130 13.42 5.52 -3.42
C LEU A 130 13.91 5.17 -2.03
N LYS A 131 13.23 4.25 -1.34
CA LYS A 131 13.56 3.88 0.04
C LYS A 131 14.77 2.97 0.13
N TYR A 132 14.82 1.93 -0.69
CA TYR A 132 15.82 0.86 -0.59
C TYR A 132 16.95 0.99 -1.62
N GLY A 133 16.79 1.85 -2.63
CA GLY A 133 17.69 1.90 -3.76
C GLY A 133 17.41 0.77 -4.76
N LYS A 134 18.41 0.41 -5.55
CA LYS A 134 18.23 -0.55 -6.64
C LYS A 134 17.83 -1.94 -6.19
N CYS A 135 18.27 -2.37 -5.01
CA CYS A 135 17.95 -3.68 -4.49
C CYS A 135 17.95 -3.71 -2.96
N THR A 136 17.31 -4.75 -2.41
CA THR A 136 17.33 -5.03 -0.97
C THR A 136 17.25 -6.54 -0.76
N VAL A 137 17.55 -6.98 0.44
CA VAL A 137 17.55 -8.41 0.80
C VAL A 137 16.39 -8.68 1.76
N ILE A 138 15.67 -9.76 1.51
CA ILE A 138 14.68 -10.33 2.42
C ILE A 138 14.89 -11.84 2.45
N ASP A 139 15.09 -12.39 3.65
CA ASP A 139 15.42 -13.81 3.85
C ASP A 139 16.63 -14.22 2.98
N ASN A 140 16.50 -15.23 2.13
CA ASN A 140 17.54 -15.69 1.22
C ASN A 140 17.38 -15.14 -0.20
N TYR A 141 16.66 -14.02 -0.34
CA TYR A 141 16.36 -13.45 -1.66
C TYR A 141 16.83 -12.00 -1.76
N MET A 142 17.20 -11.63 -2.97
CA MET A 142 17.50 -10.24 -3.32
C MET A 142 16.41 -9.74 -4.27
N ILE A 143 15.77 -8.64 -3.89
CA ILE A 143 14.75 -7.98 -4.70
C ILE A 143 15.39 -6.78 -5.38
N PHE A 144 15.25 -6.71 -6.70
CA PHE A 144 15.60 -5.56 -7.51
C PHE A 144 14.35 -4.81 -7.90
N PHE A 145 14.39 -3.47 -7.83
CA PHE A 145 13.21 -2.65 -8.12
C PHE A 145 13.22 -2.03 -9.52
N GLU A 146 14.38 -2.00 -10.19
CA GLU A 146 14.51 -1.43 -11.55
C GLU A 146 15.67 -2.08 -12.31
N PRO A 147 15.38 -3.01 -13.24
CA PRO A 147 14.07 -3.63 -13.47
C PRO A 147 13.66 -4.52 -12.29
N LEU A 148 12.34 -4.69 -12.11
CA LEU A 148 11.82 -5.54 -11.04
C LEU A 148 12.25 -6.99 -11.26
N GLY A 149 12.82 -7.59 -10.23
CA GLY A 149 13.24 -8.99 -10.25
C GLY A 149 13.57 -9.50 -8.87
N VAL A 150 13.56 -10.81 -8.73
CA VAL A 150 13.92 -11.49 -7.48
C VAL A 150 14.92 -12.60 -7.79
N VAL A 151 15.98 -12.66 -7.01
CA VAL A 151 17.03 -13.65 -7.15
C VAL A 151 17.19 -14.41 -5.83
N ASP A 152 17.19 -15.73 -5.90
CA ASP A 152 17.51 -16.58 -4.75
C ASP A 152 19.04 -16.55 -4.53
N ILE A 153 19.46 -15.98 -3.40
CA ILE A 153 20.89 -15.82 -3.08
C ILE A 153 21.58 -17.17 -2.89
N ASN A 154 20.86 -18.17 -2.42
CA ASN A 154 21.41 -19.51 -2.17
C ASN A 154 21.50 -20.38 -3.43
N TYR A 155 20.94 -19.91 -4.53
CA TYR A 155 20.99 -20.66 -5.79
C TYR A 155 22.42 -20.71 -6.32
N GLY A 156 22.97 -21.93 -6.39
CA GLY A 156 24.35 -22.14 -6.87
C GLY A 156 25.44 -22.14 -5.78
N ILE A 157 25.05 -22.00 -4.52
CA ILE A 157 25.99 -22.18 -3.40
C ILE A 157 25.86 -23.62 -2.92
N GLU A 158 26.64 -24.47 -3.49
CA GLU A 158 26.80 -25.84 -3.01
C GLU A 158 28.29 -26.13 -2.75
#